data_84675af9e0e2d012bebb2dceab6bb40a
#
_entry.id   84675af9e0e2d012bebb2dceab6bb40a
#
_cell.length_a   1.000
_cell.length_b   1.000
_cell.length_c   1.000
_cell.angle_alpha   90.00
_cell.angle_beta   90.00
_cell.angle_gamma   90.00
#
_symmetry.space_group_name_H-M   'P 1'
#
loop_
_entity.id
_entity.type
_entity.pdbx_description
1 polymer ?
#
loop_
_entity_poly.entity_id
_entity_poly.type
_entity_poly.pdbx_seq_one_letter_code
_entity_poly.pdbx_strand_id
1 'polypeptide(L)'
;SVLDSLEVQNLEEVIVSSVRVKDTIPIAFNNVSKEEISKRNLGQDIPILLNFLPNVVTTSDAGAGIGYTGIRIRGVNSQSTNVTINGIPYNDAESLGTFWVDLPDFSSSVENLQVQRGIGTSVNGSSAFGASINILTDKISQNPYFESANTIGSFNTVKNNFRFSTGLLNETIEFSGRLSKIDSDGYIDRASSDLKSYFLQ
;
A
#
# COMPACT_ATOMS: atom_id res chain seq x y z
N SER A 1 -41.27 -9.37 21.19
CA SER A 1 -41.01 -9.07 19.79
C SER A 1 -39.51 -8.93 19.63
N VAL A 2 -38.85 -10.01 19.25
CA VAL A 2 -37.41 -10.06 18.95
C VAL A 2 -37.29 -9.60 17.50
N LEU A 3 -36.95 -8.34 17.27
CA LEU A 3 -36.41 -7.90 16.00
C LEU A 3 -34.91 -8.14 16.09
N ASP A 4 -34.52 -9.25 15.50
CA ASP A 4 -33.16 -9.62 15.19
C ASP A 4 -32.50 -8.46 14.43
N SER A 5 -31.50 -7.86 15.02
CA SER A 5 -30.66 -6.88 14.34
C SER A 5 -29.88 -7.65 13.29
N LEU A 6 -30.31 -7.58 12.05
CA LEU A 6 -29.51 -8.01 10.90
C LEU A 6 -28.23 -7.17 10.92
N GLU A 7 -27.13 -7.73 11.40
CA GLU A 7 -25.81 -7.16 11.13
C GLU A 7 -25.67 -7.09 9.61
N VAL A 8 -25.69 -5.89 9.09
CA VAL A 8 -25.33 -5.63 7.69
C VAL A 8 -23.85 -5.92 7.56
N GLN A 9 -23.50 -7.17 7.19
CA GLN A 9 -22.14 -7.48 6.82
C GLN A 9 -21.81 -6.74 5.53
N ASN A 10 -20.89 -5.81 5.62
CA ASN A 10 -20.37 -5.06 4.48
C ASN A 10 -19.70 -6.05 3.52
N LEU A 11 -20.22 -6.19 2.29
CA LEU A 11 -19.69 -7.11 1.27
C LEU A 11 -18.22 -6.84 0.94
N GLU A 12 -17.77 -5.60 1.02
CA GLU A 12 -16.36 -5.22 0.85
C GLU A 12 -15.45 -5.87 1.90
N GLU A 13 -15.89 -5.95 3.13
CA GLU A 13 -15.15 -6.59 4.21
C GLU A 13 -14.97 -8.10 3.99
N VAL A 14 -15.93 -8.75 3.34
CA VAL A 14 -15.88 -10.18 2.99
C VAL A 14 -14.86 -10.47 1.90
N ILE A 15 -14.83 -9.70 0.81
CA ILE A 15 -13.86 -9.88 -0.30
C ILE A 15 -12.45 -9.66 0.21
N VAL A 16 -12.22 -8.58 0.93
CA VAL A 16 -10.92 -8.24 1.52
C VAL A 16 -10.45 -9.30 2.51
N SER A 17 -11.36 -9.88 3.30
CA SER A 17 -11.00 -10.93 4.25
C SER A 17 -10.66 -12.26 3.58
N SER A 18 -11.15 -12.52 2.36
CA SER A 18 -10.92 -13.77 1.65
C SER A 18 -9.50 -13.91 1.09
N VAL A 19 -8.86 -12.81 0.69
CA VAL A 19 -7.47 -12.80 0.15
C VAL A 19 -6.42 -12.72 1.25
N ARG A 20 -6.82 -12.45 2.49
CA ARG A 20 -5.90 -12.28 3.63
C ARG A 20 -5.81 -13.56 4.46
N VAL A 21 -4.60 -13.85 4.91
CA VAL A 21 -4.35 -14.95 5.84
C VAL A 21 -4.76 -14.54 7.24
N LYS A 22 -5.44 -15.45 7.93
CA LYS A 22 -5.77 -15.36 9.36
C LYS A 22 -4.78 -16.20 10.16
N ASP A 23 -4.61 -15.90 11.44
CA ASP A 23 -3.69 -16.61 12.34
C ASP A 23 -3.97 -18.12 12.46
N THR A 24 -5.14 -18.56 12.03
CA THR A 24 -5.53 -19.98 12.03
C THR A 24 -4.92 -20.79 10.87
N ILE A 25 -4.30 -20.13 9.88
CA ILE A 25 -3.73 -20.78 8.70
C ILE A 25 -2.20 -20.82 8.85
N PRO A 26 -1.54 -21.97 8.61
CA PRO A 26 -0.09 -22.12 8.80
C PRO A 26 0.73 -21.50 7.65
N ILE A 27 0.50 -20.23 7.36
CA ILE A 27 1.23 -19.44 6.36
C ILE A 27 1.97 -18.32 7.10
N ALA A 28 3.25 -18.15 6.81
CA ALA A 28 4.04 -17.06 7.39
C ALA A 28 3.62 -15.71 6.78
N PHE A 29 3.09 -14.82 7.58
CA PHE A 29 2.72 -13.46 7.15
C PHE A 29 3.12 -12.41 8.18
N ASN A 30 3.12 -11.16 7.75
CA ASN A 30 3.24 -9.98 8.60
C ASN A 30 2.14 -8.99 8.21
N ASN A 31 1.50 -8.42 9.20
CA ASN A 31 0.65 -7.26 9.05
C ASN A 31 1.44 -6.01 9.42
N VAL A 32 1.32 -4.96 8.61
CA VAL A 32 1.87 -3.64 8.87
C VAL A 32 0.70 -2.68 8.97
N SER A 33 0.49 -2.11 10.15
CA SER A 33 -0.63 -1.22 10.42
C SER A 33 -0.39 0.18 9.85
N LYS A 34 -1.46 0.96 9.73
CA LYS A 34 -1.40 2.38 9.34
C LYS A 34 -0.43 3.18 10.22
N GLU A 35 -0.44 2.91 11.51
CA GLU A 35 0.45 3.58 12.46
C GLU A 35 1.94 3.27 12.18
N GLU A 36 2.27 2.01 11.90
CA GLU A 36 3.64 1.60 11.55
C GLU A 36 4.07 2.18 10.20
N ILE A 37 3.16 2.19 9.21
CA ILE A 37 3.38 2.81 7.90
C ILE A 37 3.65 4.30 8.10
N SER A 38 2.81 5.02 8.83
CA SER A 38 2.91 6.47 9.05
C SER A 38 4.24 6.86 9.69
N LYS A 39 4.72 6.11 10.67
CA LYS A 39 6.00 6.36 11.34
C LYS A 39 7.20 6.22 10.40
N ARG A 40 7.07 5.48 9.31
CA ARG A 40 8.14 5.19 8.35
C ARG A 40 8.00 5.94 7.03
N ASN A 41 6.79 6.44 6.74
CA ASN A 41 6.48 7.09 5.46
C ASN A 41 7.04 8.52 5.40
N LEU A 42 8.29 8.61 5.00
CA LEU A 42 8.98 9.89 4.75
C LEU A 42 8.96 10.29 3.26
N GLY A 43 8.20 9.55 2.43
CA GLY A 43 8.07 9.77 0.98
C GLY A 43 8.60 8.63 0.12
N GLN A 44 9.15 7.59 0.75
CA GLN A 44 9.65 6.41 0.03
C GLN A 44 8.49 5.54 -0.45
N ASP A 45 8.76 4.77 -1.49
CA ASP A 45 7.84 3.81 -2.06
C ASP A 45 7.59 2.61 -1.11
N ILE A 46 6.47 1.93 -1.31
CA ILE A 46 6.06 0.77 -0.49
C ILE A 46 7.16 -0.29 -0.34
N PRO A 47 7.91 -0.69 -1.38
CA PRO A 47 9.03 -1.62 -1.21
C PRO A 47 9.99 -1.22 -0.10
N ILE A 48 10.40 0.04 -0.08
CA ILE A 48 11.36 0.55 0.89
C ILE A 48 10.78 0.56 2.31
N LEU A 49 9.49 0.88 2.43
CA LEU A 49 8.79 0.83 3.72
C LEU A 49 8.70 -0.59 4.30
N LEU A 50 8.84 -1.62 3.47
CA LEU A 50 8.78 -3.03 3.87
C LEU A 50 10.16 -3.66 4.12
N ASN A 51 11.26 -2.95 3.95
CA ASN A 51 12.61 -3.48 4.04
C ASN A 51 13.01 -4.01 5.42
N PHE A 52 12.28 -3.62 6.46
CA PHE A 52 12.49 -4.12 7.83
C PHE A 52 11.90 -5.50 8.08
N LEU A 53 11.05 -5.98 7.16
CA LEU A 53 10.45 -7.31 7.29
C LEU A 53 11.47 -8.41 6.99
N PRO A 54 11.40 -9.55 7.69
CA PRO A 54 12.32 -10.65 7.44
C PRO A 54 12.18 -11.20 6.01
N ASN A 55 13.32 -11.54 5.41
CA ASN A 55 13.42 -12.08 4.04
C ASN A 55 12.95 -11.13 2.94
N VAL A 56 12.91 -9.83 3.20
CA VAL A 56 12.65 -8.78 2.22
C VAL A 56 13.95 -8.10 1.86
N VAL A 57 14.19 -7.96 0.55
CA VAL A 57 15.31 -7.20 -0.02
C VAL A 57 14.73 -6.20 -1.00
N THR A 58 15.16 -4.96 -0.92
CA THR A 58 14.66 -3.86 -1.74
C THR A 58 15.75 -3.24 -2.58
N THR A 59 15.38 -2.69 -3.72
CA THR A 59 16.27 -1.95 -4.61
C THR A 59 15.68 -0.57 -4.90
N SER A 60 16.55 0.39 -5.19
CA SER A 60 16.16 1.74 -5.61
C SER A 60 17.15 2.22 -6.66
N ASP A 61 16.67 2.51 -7.85
CA ASP A 61 17.53 2.95 -8.96
C ASP A 61 18.10 4.35 -8.72
N ALA A 62 17.31 5.23 -8.12
CA ALA A 62 17.77 6.56 -7.70
C ALA A 62 18.54 6.56 -6.36
N GLY A 63 18.54 5.44 -5.65
CA GLY A 63 19.20 5.29 -4.34
C GLY A 63 18.49 6.00 -3.18
N ALA A 64 17.50 6.84 -3.44
CA ALA A 64 16.74 7.57 -2.42
C ALA A 64 15.46 6.86 -1.97
N GLY A 65 15.14 5.71 -2.56
CA GLY A 65 13.92 4.96 -2.24
C GLY A 65 12.64 5.51 -2.85
N ILE A 66 12.76 6.34 -3.87
CA ILE A 66 11.68 7.04 -4.58
C ILE A 66 11.83 6.77 -6.07
N GLY A 67 10.72 6.60 -6.77
CA GLY A 67 10.68 6.38 -8.21
C GLY A 67 10.75 4.90 -8.58
N TYR A 68 11.78 4.47 -9.31
CA TYR A 68 11.96 3.07 -9.66
C TYR A 68 12.53 2.28 -8.48
N THR A 69 11.67 1.58 -7.81
CA THR A 69 12.00 0.73 -6.67
C THR A 69 11.53 -0.70 -6.91
N GLY A 70 12.20 -1.66 -6.28
CA GLY A 70 11.89 -3.07 -6.42
C GLY A 70 11.89 -3.79 -5.08
N ILE A 71 11.21 -4.94 -5.04
CA ILE A 71 11.13 -5.79 -3.86
C ILE A 71 11.36 -7.25 -4.27
N ARG A 72 12.12 -7.96 -3.44
CA ARG A 72 12.28 -9.41 -3.50
C ARG A 72 11.97 -10.00 -2.14
N ILE A 73 11.13 -11.02 -2.12
CA ILE A 73 10.72 -11.69 -0.89
C ILE A 73 11.15 -13.15 -0.99
N ARG A 74 11.95 -13.63 -0.01
CA ARG A 74 12.59 -14.96 -0.05
C ARG A 74 13.44 -15.20 -1.31
N GLY A 75 14.06 -14.14 -1.85
CA GLY A 75 14.89 -14.21 -3.04
C GLY A 75 14.13 -14.26 -4.38
N VAL A 76 12.80 -14.32 -4.34
CA VAL A 76 11.95 -14.36 -5.54
C VAL A 76 11.71 -12.94 -6.06
N ASN A 77 11.66 -12.80 -7.39
CA ASN A 77 11.48 -11.52 -8.07
C ASN A 77 10.02 -11.00 -8.00
N SER A 78 9.80 -9.78 -8.50
CA SER A 78 8.49 -9.12 -8.51
C SER A 78 7.43 -9.87 -9.33
N GLN A 79 7.83 -10.58 -10.40
CA GLN A 79 6.91 -11.34 -11.26
C GLN A 79 6.30 -12.57 -10.56
N SER A 80 6.93 -13.02 -9.49
CA SER A 80 6.44 -14.13 -8.65
C SER A 80 5.87 -13.63 -7.32
N THR A 81 5.61 -12.34 -7.22
CA THR A 81 4.98 -11.69 -6.06
C THR A 81 3.65 -11.09 -6.52
N ASN A 82 2.56 -11.59 -5.99
CA ASN A 82 1.23 -11.04 -6.26
C ASN A 82 0.99 -9.80 -5.40
N VAL A 83 0.47 -8.73 -6.01
CA VAL A 83 0.07 -7.50 -5.32
C VAL A 83 -1.41 -7.27 -5.54
N THR A 84 -2.16 -7.04 -4.47
CA THR A 84 -3.57 -6.68 -4.55
C THR A 84 -3.84 -5.38 -3.81
N ILE A 85 -4.74 -4.57 -4.36
CA ILE A 85 -5.29 -3.38 -3.72
C ILE A 85 -6.79 -3.63 -3.51
N ASN A 86 -7.24 -3.63 -2.27
CA ASN A 86 -8.62 -3.95 -1.88
C ASN A 86 -9.13 -5.29 -2.49
N GLY A 87 -8.24 -6.29 -2.57
CA GLY A 87 -8.54 -7.59 -3.14
C GLY A 87 -8.48 -7.67 -4.67
N ILE A 88 -8.25 -6.56 -5.37
CA ILE A 88 -8.12 -6.51 -6.83
C ILE A 88 -6.65 -6.68 -7.21
N PRO A 89 -6.28 -7.63 -8.09
CA PRO A 89 -4.91 -7.78 -8.57
C PRO A 89 -4.40 -6.52 -9.27
N TYR A 90 -3.20 -6.09 -8.90
CA TYR A 90 -2.56 -4.89 -9.43
C TYR A 90 -1.34 -5.20 -10.32
N ASN A 91 -0.89 -6.44 -10.37
CA ASN A 91 0.21 -6.83 -11.24
C ASN A 91 -0.10 -6.48 -12.71
N ASP A 92 0.90 -5.94 -13.38
CA ASP A 92 0.81 -5.67 -14.82
C ASP A 92 0.58 -6.97 -15.61
N ALA A 93 -0.35 -6.94 -16.58
CA ALA A 93 -0.78 -8.13 -17.29
C ALA A 93 0.27 -8.69 -18.25
N GLU A 94 1.22 -7.88 -18.72
CA GLU A 94 2.27 -8.28 -19.67
C GLU A 94 3.53 -8.73 -18.92
N SER A 95 4.06 -7.87 -18.03
CA SER A 95 5.30 -8.14 -17.31
C SER A 95 5.10 -9.02 -16.07
N LEU A 96 3.86 -9.21 -15.60
CA LEU A 96 3.48 -9.88 -14.36
C LEU A 96 4.05 -9.22 -13.09
N GLY A 97 4.81 -8.15 -13.23
CA GLY A 97 5.40 -7.40 -12.13
C GLY A 97 4.52 -6.27 -11.62
N THR A 98 5.03 -5.53 -10.65
CA THR A 98 4.39 -4.31 -10.13
C THR A 98 5.35 -3.15 -10.31
N PHE A 99 4.89 -2.09 -10.97
CA PHE A 99 5.62 -0.84 -11.13
C PHE A 99 5.24 0.11 -9.99
N TRP A 100 6.09 0.14 -8.97
CA TRP A 100 5.84 0.97 -7.78
C TRP A 100 5.92 2.46 -8.05
N VAL A 101 6.63 2.85 -9.12
CA VAL A 101 6.70 4.23 -9.61
C VAL A 101 5.32 4.80 -10.00
N ASP A 102 4.37 3.95 -10.36
CA ASP A 102 3.00 4.34 -10.70
C ASP A 102 2.13 4.58 -9.45
N LEU A 103 2.67 4.29 -8.26
CA LEU A 103 2.02 4.45 -6.95
C LEU A 103 2.78 5.42 -6.02
N PRO A 104 3.16 6.64 -6.48
CA PRO A 104 3.93 7.54 -5.63
C PRO A 104 3.11 7.97 -4.42
N ASP A 105 3.74 7.90 -3.24
CA ASP A 105 3.12 8.18 -1.94
C ASP A 105 1.82 7.41 -1.66
N PHE A 106 1.59 6.29 -2.31
CA PHE A 106 0.37 5.50 -2.11
C PHE A 106 0.24 4.99 -0.67
N SER A 107 1.36 4.77 -0.01
CA SER A 107 1.43 4.43 1.42
C SER A 107 0.67 5.38 2.34
N SER A 108 0.52 6.65 1.94
CA SER A 108 -0.28 7.64 2.67
C SER A 108 -1.80 7.39 2.60
N SER A 109 -2.26 6.53 1.69
CA SER A 109 -3.67 6.10 1.55
C SER A 109 -3.88 4.66 1.99
N VAL A 110 -2.92 4.06 2.70
CA VAL A 110 -2.97 2.66 3.12
C VAL A 110 -3.37 2.56 4.59
N GLU A 111 -4.44 1.83 4.85
CA GLU A 111 -4.89 1.48 6.20
C GLU A 111 -4.10 0.31 6.80
N ASN A 112 -3.86 -0.70 5.98
CA ASN A 112 -3.14 -1.88 6.41
C ASN A 112 -2.51 -2.59 5.22
N LEU A 113 -1.37 -3.21 5.45
CA LEU A 113 -0.64 -3.98 4.47
C LEU A 113 -0.29 -5.34 5.06
N GLN A 114 -0.61 -6.42 4.34
CA GLN A 114 -0.24 -7.77 4.72
C GLN A 114 0.74 -8.36 3.71
N VAL A 115 1.90 -8.79 4.18
CA VAL A 115 2.89 -9.53 3.38
C VAL A 115 2.83 -11.00 3.77
N GLN A 116 2.39 -11.83 2.85
CA GLN A 116 2.40 -13.29 2.95
C GLN A 116 3.66 -13.82 2.26
N ARG A 117 4.38 -14.71 2.91
CA ARG A 117 5.65 -15.24 2.41
C ARG A 117 5.54 -16.71 2.01
N GLY A 118 5.83 -17.00 0.76
CA GLY A 118 5.70 -18.31 0.16
C GLY A 118 4.42 -18.45 -0.67
N ILE A 119 4.07 -19.67 -1.01
CA ILE A 119 2.84 -19.96 -1.75
C ILE A 119 1.65 -19.48 -0.93
N GLY A 120 0.94 -18.52 -1.47
CA GLY A 120 -0.23 -17.95 -0.84
C GLY A 120 -1.43 -18.91 -0.84
N THR A 121 -2.57 -18.44 -0.35
CA THR A 121 -3.84 -19.15 -0.52
C THR A 121 -4.21 -19.21 -2.01
N SER A 122 -5.02 -20.17 -2.43
CA SER A 122 -5.46 -20.35 -3.83
C SER A 122 -6.17 -19.10 -4.42
N VAL A 123 -6.60 -18.20 -3.55
CA VAL A 123 -7.25 -16.92 -3.92
C VAL A 123 -6.26 -15.89 -4.49
N ASN A 124 -4.94 -16.05 -4.24
CA ASN A 124 -3.92 -15.09 -4.66
C ASN A 124 -3.46 -15.27 -6.13
N GLY A 125 -4.03 -16.22 -6.85
CA GLY A 125 -3.72 -16.45 -8.26
C GLY A 125 -2.40 -17.15 -8.53
N SER A 126 -2.09 -17.33 -9.82
CA SER A 126 -0.94 -18.11 -10.28
C SER A 126 0.42 -17.45 -10.09
N SER A 127 0.47 -16.14 -9.91
CA SER A 127 1.72 -15.38 -9.72
C SER A 127 2.26 -15.43 -8.29
N ALA A 128 1.50 -15.96 -7.34
CA ALA A 128 1.84 -15.96 -5.92
C ALA A 128 2.77 -17.10 -5.49
N PHE A 129 3.84 -17.37 -6.23
CA PHE A 129 4.81 -18.41 -5.87
C PHE A 129 5.77 -17.99 -4.75
N GLY A 130 6.16 -16.74 -4.74
CA GLY A 130 7.15 -16.20 -3.79
C GLY A 130 6.51 -15.53 -2.61
N ALA A 131 5.54 -14.67 -2.87
CA ALA A 131 4.85 -13.89 -1.86
C ALA A 131 3.54 -13.30 -2.39
N SER A 132 2.74 -12.77 -1.47
CA SER A 132 1.60 -11.91 -1.78
C SER A 132 1.63 -10.67 -0.89
N ILE A 133 1.41 -9.50 -1.49
CA ILE A 133 1.29 -8.22 -0.80
C ILE A 133 -0.15 -7.75 -0.96
N ASN A 134 -0.90 -7.74 0.13
CA ASN A 134 -2.31 -7.34 0.13
C ASN A 134 -2.44 -5.97 0.80
N ILE A 135 -2.79 -4.96 0.02
CA ILE A 135 -2.92 -3.57 0.44
C ILE A 135 -4.39 -3.24 0.65
N LEU A 136 -4.70 -2.65 1.79
CA LEU A 136 -6.01 -2.06 2.06
C LEU A 136 -5.88 -0.55 2.10
N THR A 137 -6.73 0.14 1.38
CA THR A 137 -6.84 1.59 1.44
C THR A 137 -7.58 2.03 2.71
N ASP A 138 -7.53 3.32 2.98
CA ASP A 138 -8.19 3.92 4.14
C ASP A 138 -9.66 3.51 4.24
N LYS A 139 -10.13 3.30 5.47
CA LYS A 139 -11.53 3.04 5.77
C LYS A 139 -12.34 4.32 5.71
N ILE A 140 -13.66 4.16 5.57
CA ILE A 140 -14.62 5.26 5.67
C ILE A 140 -14.44 6.00 7.00
N SER A 141 -14.27 7.32 6.91
CA SER A 141 -14.18 8.19 8.08
C SER A 141 -15.56 8.67 8.51
N GLN A 142 -15.86 8.55 9.80
CA GLN A 142 -17.11 9.06 10.35
C GLN A 142 -17.13 10.60 10.40
N ASN A 143 -15.96 11.21 10.63
CA ASN A 143 -15.83 12.65 10.81
C ASN A 143 -15.05 13.28 9.65
N PRO A 144 -15.40 14.53 9.27
CA PRO A 144 -14.61 15.26 8.30
C PRO A 144 -13.22 15.57 8.87
N TYR A 145 -12.20 15.49 8.00
CA TYR A 145 -10.84 15.86 8.36
C TYR A 145 -10.12 16.49 7.17
N PHE A 146 -9.10 17.27 7.50
CA PHE A 146 -8.08 17.75 6.58
C PHE A 146 -6.72 17.60 7.24
N GLU A 147 -5.81 16.94 6.57
CA GLU A 147 -4.44 16.70 7.03
C GLU A 147 -3.44 17.21 6.00
N SER A 148 -2.37 17.81 6.48
CA SER A 148 -1.22 18.18 5.66
C SER A 148 0.04 17.61 6.29
N ALA A 149 0.79 16.83 5.51
CA ALA A 149 2.05 16.26 5.93
C ALA A 149 3.16 16.68 4.96
N ASN A 150 4.17 17.36 5.49
CA ASN A 150 5.31 17.82 4.71
C ASN A 150 6.58 17.20 5.27
N THR A 151 7.42 16.68 4.39
CA THR A 151 8.68 16.05 4.75
C THR A 151 9.81 16.68 3.95
N ILE A 152 10.94 16.91 4.61
CA ILE A 152 12.18 17.34 3.99
C ILE A 152 13.26 16.31 4.34
N GLY A 153 14.00 15.87 3.37
CA GLY A 153 15.02 14.83 3.52
C GLY A 153 16.33 15.15 2.82
N SER A 154 17.25 14.19 2.83
CA SER A 154 18.50 14.24 2.08
C SER A 154 18.25 14.32 0.58
N PHE A 155 19.25 14.74 -0.19
CA PHE A 155 19.20 14.86 -1.65
C PHE A 155 18.09 15.79 -2.13
N ASN A 156 17.87 16.89 -1.41
CA ASN A 156 16.81 17.88 -1.67
C ASN A 156 15.42 17.24 -1.78
N THR A 157 15.21 16.11 -1.10
CA THR A 157 13.92 15.46 -1.10
C THR A 157 12.90 16.28 -0.35
N VAL A 158 11.81 16.64 -1.04
CA VAL A 158 10.66 17.35 -0.46
C VAL A 158 9.40 16.60 -0.83
N LYS A 159 8.61 16.27 0.18
CA LYS A 159 7.27 15.69 0.01
C LYS A 159 6.24 16.66 0.57
N ASN A 160 5.21 16.92 -0.21
CA ASN A 160 4.00 17.62 0.23
C ASN A 160 2.80 16.69 0.01
N ASN A 161 2.04 16.46 1.06
CA ASN A 161 0.88 15.58 1.03
C ASN A 161 -0.30 16.29 1.70
N PHE A 162 -1.46 16.24 1.04
CA PHE A 162 -2.73 16.74 1.55
C PHE A 162 -3.76 15.62 1.49
N ARG A 163 -4.45 15.38 2.59
CA ARG A 163 -5.52 14.40 2.70
C ARG A 163 -6.77 15.07 3.24
N PHE A 164 -7.91 14.67 2.75
CA PHE A 164 -9.19 15.18 3.21
C PHE A 164 -10.26 14.07 3.19
N SER A 165 -11.26 14.25 4.02
CA SER A 165 -12.51 13.49 3.99
C SER A 165 -13.66 14.42 4.35
N THR A 166 -14.80 14.21 3.72
CA THR A 166 -16.06 14.88 4.10
C THR A 166 -16.65 14.31 5.37
N GLY A 167 -16.12 13.19 5.86
CA GLY A 167 -16.83 12.33 6.78
C GLY A 167 -18.07 11.73 6.14
N LEU A 168 -18.80 10.94 6.90
CA LEU A 168 -20.00 10.26 6.43
C LEU A 168 -21.16 11.25 6.29
N LEU A 169 -21.53 11.58 5.05
CA LEU A 169 -22.65 12.46 4.72
C LEU A 169 -23.97 11.67 4.78
N ASN A 170 -24.93 12.15 5.56
CA ASN A 170 -26.24 11.50 5.75
C ASN A 170 -26.12 9.99 6.10
N GLU A 171 -25.08 9.61 6.84
CA GLU A 171 -24.82 8.23 7.25
C GLU A 171 -24.71 7.23 6.08
N THR A 172 -24.42 7.72 4.86
CA THR A 172 -24.48 6.88 3.66
C THR A 172 -23.25 7.00 2.75
N ILE A 173 -22.71 8.21 2.53
CA ILE A 173 -21.66 8.47 1.53
C ILE A 173 -20.53 9.27 2.16
N GLU A 174 -19.30 8.90 1.85
CA GLU A 174 -18.09 9.68 2.13
C GLU A 174 -17.38 10.00 0.82
N PHE A 175 -16.79 11.18 0.75
CA PHE A 175 -15.78 11.53 -0.24
C PHE A 175 -14.47 11.79 0.45
N SER A 176 -13.46 11.05 0.10
CA SER A 176 -12.11 11.24 0.61
C SER A 176 -11.08 11.29 -0.51
N GLY A 177 -9.97 11.93 -0.24
CA GLY A 177 -8.92 12.02 -1.23
C GLY A 177 -7.57 12.43 -0.68
N ARG A 178 -6.57 12.21 -1.53
CA ARG A 178 -5.18 12.59 -1.29
C ARG A 178 -4.59 13.23 -2.53
N LEU A 179 -3.82 14.30 -2.31
CA LEU A 179 -2.97 14.95 -3.29
C LEU A 179 -1.54 14.89 -2.76
N SER A 180 -0.60 14.46 -3.57
CA SER A 180 0.80 14.37 -3.17
C SER A 180 1.75 14.82 -4.26
N LYS A 181 2.82 15.49 -3.84
CA LYS A 181 3.95 15.85 -4.68
C LYS A 181 5.24 15.47 -3.97
N ILE A 182 6.15 14.80 -4.69
CA ILE A 182 7.48 14.43 -4.22
C ILE A 182 8.49 14.90 -5.25
N ASP A 183 9.46 15.68 -4.78
CA ASP A 183 10.64 16.08 -5.56
C ASP A 183 11.88 15.52 -4.86
N SER A 184 12.85 15.01 -5.62
CA SER A 184 14.13 14.52 -5.09
C SER A 184 15.21 14.58 -6.16
N ASP A 185 16.42 14.97 -5.78
CA ASP A 185 17.59 14.89 -6.69
C ASP A 185 18.14 13.46 -6.79
N GLY A 186 17.74 12.57 -5.86
CA GLY A 186 18.27 11.21 -5.78
C GLY A 186 19.68 11.15 -5.18
N TYR A 187 20.09 9.93 -4.81
CA TYR A 187 21.47 9.69 -4.34
C TYR A 187 22.46 9.52 -5.50
N ILE A 188 21.99 8.93 -6.60
CA ILE A 188 22.79 8.66 -7.79
C ILE A 188 22.75 9.88 -8.71
N ASP A 189 23.90 10.26 -9.26
CA ASP A 189 23.99 11.38 -10.19
C ASP A 189 22.99 11.25 -11.34
N ARG A 190 22.22 12.31 -11.61
CA ARG A 190 21.20 12.41 -12.65
C ARG A 190 19.95 11.54 -12.44
N ALA A 191 19.72 11.05 -11.24
CA ALA A 191 18.56 10.21 -10.89
C ALA A 191 17.48 11.01 -10.15
N SER A 192 17.17 12.22 -10.62
CA SER A 192 16.13 13.07 -10.02
C SER A 192 14.73 12.51 -10.30
N SER A 193 13.81 12.77 -9.39
CA SER A 193 12.40 12.38 -9.47
C SER A 193 11.51 13.58 -9.19
N ASP A 194 10.50 13.83 -10.03
CA ASP A 194 9.36 14.76 -9.81
C ASP A 194 8.08 13.93 -9.99
N LEU A 195 7.45 13.57 -8.88
CA LEU A 195 6.31 12.67 -8.85
C LEU A 195 5.09 13.41 -8.29
N LYS A 196 3.97 13.26 -8.98
CA LYS A 196 2.68 13.81 -8.56
C LYS A 196 1.64 12.69 -8.57
N SER A 197 0.84 12.64 -7.53
CA SER A 197 -0.23 11.65 -7.46
C SER A 197 -1.48 12.22 -6.80
N TYR A 198 -2.60 11.65 -7.18
CA TYR A 198 -3.88 11.86 -6.50
C TYR A 198 -4.56 10.51 -6.31
N PHE A 199 -5.36 10.45 -5.27
CA PHE A 199 -6.21 9.30 -4.98
C PHE A 199 -7.56 9.83 -4.49
N LEU A 200 -8.64 9.32 -5.05
CA LEU A 200 -10.01 9.69 -4.69
C LEU A 200 -10.81 8.42 -4.41
N GLN A 201 -11.58 8.46 -3.38
CA GLN A 201 -12.43 7.35 -2.93
C GLN A 201 -13.82 7.85 -2.56
#